data_1398ac8858ecde71803dc2ef9c8b965a
#
_entry.id   1398ac8858ecde71803dc2ef9c8b965a
#
_cell.length_a   1.000
_cell.length_b   1.000
_cell.length_c   1.000
_cell.angle_alpha   90.00
_cell.angle_beta   90.00
_cell.angle_gamma   90.00
#
_symmetry.space_group_name_H-M   'P 1'
#
loop_
_entity.id
_entity.type
_entity.pdbx_description
1 polymer ?
#
loop_
_entity_poly.entity_id
_entity_poly.type
_entity_poly.pdbx_seq_one_letter_code
_entity_poly.pdbx_strand_id
1 'polypeptide(L)'
;MENQVLYFFLLFGGGLLAGIINTLAGNGSAITLSLLILSGMPATAANATNRVGALFQTITAILSLRRSSRTKFLFKDSAWFFIPSLLGSVLGAFLAIDVDPLILKRIIGVIMLLLLFTMLYKPQKWARATNLEKKTKTWYNWLIIFVIAVYGGFLQMGIGIMLLSALVLVAQYSLRDANIIKLVLAMLFVIPAFIIFASSGQVEWLPGLMLALGQGLGAWIGARYILFLPKANTIVRYTLLIILSVSSLSLLGVFG
;
A
#
# COMPACT_ATOMS: atom_id res chain seq x y z
N MET A 1 31.37 -3.88 6.39
CA MET A 1 30.61 -5.12 6.06
C MET A 1 29.48 -5.37 7.07
N GLU A 2 29.73 -5.32 8.39
CA GLU A 2 28.68 -5.55 9.40
C GLU A 2 27.47 -4.61 9.26
N ASN A 3 27.68 -3.32 9.05
CA ASN A 3 26.59 -2.36 8.87
C ASN A 3 25.71 -2.64 7.62
N GLN A 4 26.29 -3.17 6.55
CA GLN A 4 25.54 -3.52 5.34
C GLN A 4 24.68 -4.77 5.54
N VAL A 5 25.22 -5.77 6.22
CA VAL A 5 24.48 -7.00 6.54
C VAL A 5 23.27 -6.67 7.42
N LEU A 6 23.49 -5.87 8.47
CA LEU A 6 22.42 -5.41 9.35
C LEU A 6 21.35 -4.63 8.58
N TYR A 7 21.75 -3.73 7.67
CA TYR A 7 20.84 -2.96 6.83
C TYR A 7 19.92 -3.87 5.99
N PHE A 8 20.48 -4.90 5.34
CA PHE A 8 19.67 -5.82 4.54
C PHE A 8 18.74 -6.69 5.39
N PHE A 9 19.16 -7.10 6.59
CA PHE A 9 18.27 -7.77 7.54
C PHE A 9 17.12 -6.88 7.99
N LEU A 10 17.36 -5.60 8.24
CA LEU A 10 16.32 -4.63 8.59
C LEU A 10 15.34 -4.42 7.44
N LEU A 11 15.82 -4.34 6.19
CA LEU A 11 14.97 -4.23 5.00
C LEU A 11 14.10 -5.48 4.82
N PHE A 12 14.68 -6.68 4.97
CA PHE A 12 13.92 -7.93 4.89
C PHE A 12 12.87 -8.03 6.00
N GLY A 13 13.25 -7.79 7.26
CA GLY A 13 12.34 -7.83 8.41
C GLY A 13 11.25 -6.77 8.34
N GLY A 14 11.62 -5.53 8.01
CA GLY A 14 10.66 -4.44 7.78
C GLY A 14 9.74 -4.72 6.58
N GLY A 15 10.29 -5.31 5.52
CA GLY A 15 9.52 -5.80 4.38
C GLY A 15 8.50 -6.86 4.78
N LEU A 16 8.90 -7.84 5.59
CA LEU A 16 8.02 -8.90 6.09
C LEU A 16 6.85 -8.32 6.90
N LEU A 17 7.13 -7.42 7.84
CA LEU A 17 6.10 -6.71 8.60
C LEU A 17 5.19 -5.89 7.68
N ALA A 18 5.78 -5.16 6.74
CA ALA A 18 5.04 -4.36 5.77
C ALA A 18 4.12 -5.23 4.90
N GLY A 19 4.58 -6.39 4.44
CA GLY A 19 3.79 -7.34 3.65
C GLY A 19 2.57 -7.87 4.41
N ILE A 20 2.75 -8.25 5.68
CA ILE A 20 1.64 -8.65 6.56
C ILE A 20 0.64 -7.50 6.70
N ILE A 21 1.12 -6.32 7.07
CA ILE A 21 0.28 -5.15 7.36
C ILE A 21 -0.45 -4.66 6.11
N ASN A 22 0.21 -4.63 4.95
CA ASN A 22 -0.43 -4.23 3.70
C ASN A 22 -1.56 -5.18 3.28
N THR A 23 -1.37 -6.47 3.49
CA THR A 23 -2.39 -7.47 3.18
C THR A 23 -3.63 -7.27 4.04
N LEU A 24 -3.46 -6.90 5.30
CA LEU A 24 -4.55 -6.71 6.26
C LEU A 24 -5.16 -5.31 6.20
N ALA A 25 -4.35 -4.27 6.34
CA ALA A 25 -4.78 -2.89 6.51
C ALA A 25 -4.38 -1.94 5.39
N GLY A 26 -3.37 -2.29 4.57
CA GLY A 26 -2.97 -1.49 3.42
C GLY A 26 -2.03 -0.31 3.72
N ASN A 27 -1.36 -0.28 4.88
CA ASN A 27 -0.45 0.79 5.30
C ASN A 27 1.02 0.36 5.47
N GLY A 28 1.39 -0.84 5.04
CA GLY A 28 2.75 -1.35 5.21
C GLY A 28 3.82 -0.53 4.50
N SER A 29 3.49 0.14 3.40
CA SER A 29 4.44 1.00 2.67
C SER A 29 4.97 2.16 3.52
N ALA A 30 4.28 2.55 4.61
CA ALA A 30 4.81 3.52 5.55
C ALA A 30 6.07 3.00 6.26
N ILE A 31 6.12 1.72 6.60
CA ILE A 31 7.27 1.07 7.23
C ILE A 31 8.46 1.06 6.28
N THR A 32 8.25 0.59 5.07
CA THR A 32 9.33 0.41 4.09
C THR A 32 9.89 1.73 3.59
N LEU A 33 9.04 2.73 3.33
CA LEU A 33 9.49 4.08 2.97
C LEU A 33 10.28 4.73 4.11
N SER A 34 9.81 4.59 5.37
CA SER A 34 10.55 5.10 6.53
C SER A 34 11.94 4.46 6.63
N LEU A 35 12.03 3.13 6.52
CA LEU A 35 13.31 2.42 6.59
C LEU A 35 14.28 2.90 5.50
N LEU A 36 13.82 3.03 4.25
CA LEU A 36 14.65 3.48 3.14
C LEU A 36 15.12 4.93 3.34
N ILE A 37 14.21 5.85 3.71
CA ILE A 37 14.54 7.27 3.87
C ILE A 37 15.43 7.50 5.10
N LEU A 38 15.15 6.83 6.22
CA LEU A 38 15.94 6.95 7.45
C LEU A 38 17.33 6.32 7.32
N SER A 39 17.50 5.38 6.37
CA SER A 39 18.84 4.85 6.02
C SER A 39 19.64 5.77 5.08
N GLY A 40 19.13 6.97 4.76
CA GLY A 40 19.80 7.98 3.94
C GLY A 40 19.43 7.97 2.46
N MET A 41 18.51 7.09 2.01
CA MET A 41 18.08 7.07 0.61
C MET A 41 17.22 8.32 0.30
N PRO A 42 17.46 9.02 -0.83
CA PRO A 42 16.59 10.10 -1.29
C PRO A 42 15.13 9.65 -1.40
N ALA A 43 14.17 10.52 -1.05
CA ALA A 43 12.75 10.13 -0.98
C ALA A 43 12.20 9.64 -2.33
N THR A 44 12.69 10.17 -3.46
CA THR A 44 12.33 9.71 -4.81
C THR A 44 12.83 8.31 -5.09
N ALA A 45 14.11 8.02 -4.79
CA ALA A 45 14.68 6.68 -4.90
C ALA A 45 13.99 5.69 -3.95
N ALA A 46 13.68 6.11 -2.72
CA ALA A 46 12.94 5.29 -1.76
C ALA A 46 11.53 4.94 -2.27
N ASN A 47 10.81 5.92 -2.85
CA ASN A 47 9.49 5.69 -3.46
C ASN A 47 9.58 4.73 -4.65
N ALA A 48 10.56 4.90 -5.53
CA ALA A 48 10.81 4.01 -6.66
C ALA A 48 11.17 2.58 -6.21
N THR A 49 12.13 2.46 -5.29
CA THR A 49 12.63 1.18 -4.76
C THR A 49 11.54 0.40 -4.02
N ASN A 50 10.68 1.08 -3.27
CA ASN A 50 9.55 0.45 -2.58
C ASN A 50 8.56 -0.24 -3.55
N ARG A 51 8.48 0.19 -4.83
CA ARG A 51 7.60 -0.44 -5.83
C ARG A 51 7.99 -1.89 -6.13
N VAL A 52 9.28 -2.22 -6.05
CA VAL A 52 9.75 -3.61 -6.23
C VAL A 52 9.09 -4.51 -5.18
N GLY A 53 9.19 -4.14 -3.91
CA GLY A 53 8.56 -4.90 -2.83
C GLY A 53 7.05 -4.96 -2.93
N ALA A 54 6.41 -3.84 -3.24
CA ALA A 54 4.96 -3.76 -3.39
C ALA A 54 4.43 -4.62 -4.55
N LEU A 55 5.18 -4.73 -5.66
CA LEU A 55 4.82 -5.61 -6.78
C LEU A 55 4.82 -7.08 -6.35
N PHE A 56 5.91 -7.55 -5.74
CA PHE A 56 6.00 -8.93 -5.24
C PHE A 56 4.93 -9.24 -4.19
N GLN A 57 4.70 -8.31 -3.28
CA GLN A 57 3.66 -8.42 -2.26
C GLN A 57 2.26 -8.60 -2.86
N THR A 58 1.87 -7.73 -3.81
CA THR A 58 0.52 -7.78 -4.38
C THR A 58 0.31 -9.04 -5.22
N ILE A 59 1.31 -9.45 -6.00
CA ILE A 59 1.30 -10.72 -6.74
C ILE A 59 1.12 -11.89 -5.78
N THR A 60 1.93 -11.96 -4.71
CA THR A 60 1.88 -13.07 -3.74
C THR A 60 0.55 -13.11 -2.99
N ALA A 61 0.01 -11.94 -2.59
CA ALA A 61 -1.29 -11.85 -1.94
C ALA A 61 -2.43 -12.39 -2.84
N ILE A 62 -2.46 -11.97 -4.10
CA ILE A 62 -3.48 -12.42 -5.07
C ILE A 62 -3.34 -13.91 -5.35
N LEU A 63 -2.13 -14.41 -5.57
CA LEU A 63 -1.87 -15.84 -5.79
C LEU A 63 -2.33 -16.69 -4.61
N SER A 64 -2.18 -16.19 -3.38
CA SER A 64 -2.62 -16.86 -2.15
C SER A 64 -4.14 -16.96 -2.04
N LEU A 65 -4.87 -16.01 -2.65
CA LEU A 65 -6.34 -15.93 -2.58
C LEU A 65 -7.05 -16.50 -3.83
N ARG A 66 -6.34 -16.75 -4.94
CA ARG A 66 -6.93 -17.08 -6.26
C ARG A 66 -7.78 -18.34 -6.31
N ARG A 67 -7.61 -19.28 -5.40
CA ARG A 67 -8.34 -20.57 -5.39
C ARG A 67 -9.80 -20.44 -4.99
N SER A 68 -10.21 -19.34 -4.36
CA SER A 68 -11.59 -19.11 -3.93
C SER A 68 -12.48 -18.71 -5.10
N SER A 69 -13.65 -19.36 -5.24
CA SER A 69 -14.69 -18.98 -6.21
C SER A 69 -15.14 -17.52 -6.01
N ARG A 70 -15.19 -17.06 -4.74
CA ARG A 70 -15.51 -15.68 -4.40
C ARG A 70 -14.48 -14.71 -4.95
N THR A 71 -13.18 -15.03 -4.87
CA THR A 71 -12.12 -14.19 -5.43
C THR A 71 -12.24 -14.05 -6.95
N LYS A 72 -12.55 -15.15 -7.65
CA LYS A 72 -12.77 -15.11 -9.12
C LYS A 72 -13.96 -14.24 -9.49
N PHE A 73 -15.05 -14.31 -8.74
CA PHE A 73 -16.22 -13.45 -8.95
C PHE A 73 -15.86 -11.98 -8.74
N LEU A 74 -15.21 -11.64 -7.62
CA LEU A 74 -14.84 -10.26 -7.28
C LEU A 74 -13.82 -9.67 -8.28
N PHE A 75 -12.93 -10.49 -8.84
CA PHE A 75 -12.02 -10.07 -9.90
C PHE A 75 -12.80 -9.60 -11.14
N LYS A 76 -13.81 -10.37 -11.58
CA LYS A 76 -14.67 -9.97 -12.71
C LYS A 76 -15.52 -8.74 -12.36
N ASP A 77 -16.05 -8.67 -11.15
CA ASP A 77 -16.89 -7.57 -10.72
C ASP A 77 -16.10 -6.26 -10.61
N SER A 78 -14.84 -6.31 -10.17
CA SER A 78 -13.95 -5.16 -10.09
C SER A 78 -13.37 -4.68 -11.44
N ALA A 79 -13.62 -5.40 -12.55
CA ALA A 79 -13.08 -5.04 -13.87
C ALA A 79 -13.52 -3.63 -14.34
N TRP A 80 -14.67 -3.14 -13.86
CA TRP A 80 -15.12 -1.76 -14.08
C TRP A 80 -14.12 -0.71 -13.62
N PHE A 81 -13.34 -1.02 -12.58
CA PHE A 81 -12.36 -0.13 -12.00
C PHE A 81 -10.95 -0.27 -12.62
N PHE A 82 -10.73 -1.16 -13.58
CA PHE A 82 -9.40 -1.42 -14.14
C PHE A 82 -8.88 -0.22 -14.94
N ILE A 83 -9.71 0.34 -15.82
CA ILE A 83 -9.32 1.50 -16.64
C ILE A 83 -8.94 2.71 -15.77
N PRO A 84 -9.78 3.19 -14.83
CA PRO A 84 -9.41 4.32 -13.99
C PRO A 84 -8.18 4.01 -13.12
N SER A 85 -8.01 2.75 -12.71
CA SER A 85 -6.85 2.31 -11.95
C SER A 85 -5.54 2.46 -12.72
N LEU A 86 -5.52 1.98 -13.96
CA LEU A 86 -4.34 2.04 -14.82
C LEU A 86 -4.02 3.48 -15.22
N LEU A 87 -5.01 4.23 -15.73
CA LEU A 87 -4.82 5.62 -16.18
C LEU A 87 -4.38 6.52 -15.02
N GLY A 88 -5.04 6.42 -13.88
CA GLY A 88 -4.68 7.20 -12.70
C GLY A 88 -3.26 6.89 -12.21
N SER A 89 -2.89 5.60 -12.15
CA SER A 89 -1.56 5.20 -11.70
C SER A 89 -0.44 5.67 -12.64
N VAL A 90 -0.65 5.58 -13.95
CA VAL A 90 0.28 6.12 -14.95
C VAL A 90 0.49 7.62 -14.74
N LEU A 91 -0.60 8.39 -14.65
CA LEU A 91 -0.54 9.83 -14.40
C LEU A 91 0.21 10.15 -13.09
N GLY A 92 -0.14 9.45 -12.01
CA GLY A 92 0.48 9.66 -10.70
C GLY A 92 1.97 9.34 -10.69
N ALA A 93 2.39 8.27 -11.37
CA ALA A 93 3.79 7.89 -11.46
C ALA A 93 4.61 8.93 -12.25
N PHE A 94 4.11 9.41 -13.38
CA PHE A 94 4.76 10.49 -14.12
C PHE A 94 4.89 11.79 -13.31
N LEU A 95 3.87 12.15 -12.53
CA LEU A 95 3.95 13.30 -11.64
C LEU A 95 4.99 13.13 -10.53
N ALA A 96 5.31 11.89 -10.14
CA ALA A 96 6.20 11.61 -9.02
C ALA A 96 7.69 11.56 -9.37
N ILE A 97 8.05 11.22 -10.62
CA ILE A 97 9.45 11.03 -11.02
C ILE A 97 10.25 12.33 -11.05
N ASP A 98 9.60 13.46 -11.29
CA ASP A 98 10.23 14.79 -11.42
C ASP A 98 10.09 15.64 -10.14
N VAL A 99 9.52 15.09 -9.05
CA VAL A 99 9.38 15.84 -7.79
C VAL A 99 10.73 15.96 -7.08
N ASP A 100 11.01 17.15 -6.56
CA ASP A 100 12.17 17.38 -5.71
C ASP A 100 12.18 16.43 -4.49
N PRO A 101 13.31 15.76 -4.18
CA PRO A 101 13.38 14.79 -3.08
C PRO A 101 13.01 15.36 -1.71
N LEU A 102 13.32 16.64 -1.42
CA LEU A 102 12.98 17.29 -0.15
C LEU A 102 11.49 17.58 -0.07
N ILE A 103 10.89 18.00 -1.19
CA ILE A 103 9.43 18.21 -1.28
C ILE A 103 8.72 16.88 -1.07
N LEU A 104 9.16 15.82 -1.76
CA LEU A 104 8.56 14.49 -1.60
C LEU A 104 8.71 13.96 -0.17
N LYS A 105 9.87 14.15 0.47
CA LYS A 105 10.09 13.79 1.89
C LYS A 105 9.09 14.47 2.81
N ARG A 106 8.83 15.78 2.61
CA ARG A 106 7.83 16.54 3.39
C ARG A 106 6.41 16.04 3.14
N ILE A 107 6.05 15.78 1.88
CA ILE A 107 4.75 15.19 1.51
C ILE A 107 4.56 13.86 2.23
N ILE A 108 5.56 12.96 2.22
CA ILE A 108 5.52 11.68 2.92
C ILE A 108 5.29 11.89 4.42
N GLY A 109 6.02 12.79 5.07
CA GLY A 109 5.87 13.11 6.49
C GLY A 109 4.46 13.61 6.84
N VAL A 110 3.91 14.54 6.06
CA VAL A 110 2.54 15.05 6.23
C VAL A 110 1.50 13.94 6.06
N ILE A 111 1.65 13.09 5.03
CA ILE A 111 0.73 11.97 4.80
C ILE A 111 0.81 10.96 5.96
N MET A 112 2.00 10.70 6.50
CA MET A 112 2.15 9.84 7.69
C MET A 112 1.39 10.40 8.90
N LEU A 113 1.44 11.73 9.14
CA LEU A 113 0.65 12.37 10.19
C LEU A 113 -0.85 12.23 9.93
N LEU A 114 -1.31 12.46 8.71
CA LEU A 114 -2.73 12.28 8.37
C LEU A 114 -3.19 10.83 8.57
N LEU A 115 -2.37 9.85 8.19
CA LEU A 115 -2.66 8.44 8.44
C LEU A 115 -2.69 8.12 9.94
N LEU A 116 -1.79 8.70 10.74
CA LEU A 116 -1.80 8.58 12.19
C LEU A 116 -3.13 9.08 12.78
N PHE A 117 -3.57 10.28 12.39
CA PHE A 117 -4.86 10.83 12.84
C PHE A 117 -6.04 9.96 12.43
N THR A 118 -6.08 9.45 11.19
CA THR A 118 -7.16 8.57 10.74
C THR A 118 -7.21 7.25 11.52
N MET A 119 -6.05 6.75 11.98
CA MET A 119 -5.97 5.53 12.78
C MET A 119 -6.36 5.75 14.26
N LEU A 120 -6.19 6.95 14.78
CA LEU A 120 -6.66 7.32 16.12
C LEU A 120 -8.20 7.43 16.16
N TYR A 121 -8.81 7.86 15.07
CA TYR A 121 -10.28 7.97 14.97
C TYR A 121 -10.89 6.58 14.71
N LYS A 122 -11.71 6.08 15.61
CA LYS A 122 -12.35 4.76 15.52
C LYS A 122 -13.46 4.74 14.47
N PRO A 123 -13.36 4.09 13.32
CA PRO A 123 -14.50 3.90 12.42
C PRO A 123 -15.27 2.64 12.81
N GLN A 124 -16.34 2.78 13.57
CA GLN A 124 -17.30 1.69 13.87
C GLN A 124 -18.18 1.29 12.67
N LYS A 125 -18.08 2.01 11.54
CA LYS A 125 -18.97 1.87 10.38
C LYS A 125 -18.57 0.79 9.36
N TRP A 126 -17.49 0.05 9.62
CA TRP A 126 -16.89 -0.87 8.64
C TRP A 126 -17.48 -2.30 8.64
N ALA A 127 -18.40 -2.60 9.54
CA ALA A 127 -18.99 -3.95 9.71
C ALA A 127 -20.26 -4.17 8.88
N ARG A 128 -20.33 -3.66 7.65
CA ARG A 128 -21.50 -3.83 6.78
C ARG A 128 -21.33 -5.02 5.83
N ALA A 129 -22.44 -5.72 5.55
CA ALA A 129 -22.50 -6.71 4.48
C ALA A 129 -22.50 -6.02 3.09
N THR A 130 -22.05 -6.74 2.06
CA THR A 130 -22.16 -6.25 0.67
C THR A 130 -23.63 -6.06 0.29
N ASN A 131 -23.99 -4.87 -0.13
CA ASN A 131 -25.33 -4.60 -0.64
C ASN A 131 -25.36 -4.85 -2.16
N LEU A 132 -25.91 -6.00 -2.56
CA LEU A 132 -26.00 -6.41 -3.96
C LEU A 132 -27.01 -5.61 -4.79
N GLU A 133 -27.97 -4.94 -4.13
CA GLU A 133 -29.00 -4.13 -4.82
C GLU A 133 -28.49 -2.74 -5.21
N LYS A 134 -27.41 -2.26 -4.61
CA LYS A 134 -26.85 -0.96 -4.94
C LYS A 134 -25.98 -1.03 -6.17
N LYS A 135 -26.13 -0.07 -7.07
CA LYS A 135 -25.28 0.09 -8.26
C LYS A 135 -23.87 0.47 -7.81
N THR A 136 -22.98 -0.52 -7.69
CA THR A 136 -21.56 -0.30 -7.38
C THR A 136 -20.81 0.34 -8.55
N LYS A 137 -21.34 0.17 -9.78
CA LYS A 137 -20.75 0.64 -11.04
C LYS A 137 -21.34 1.98 -11.45
N THR A 138 -20.93 3.04 -10.77
CA THR A 138 -21.37 4.42 -11.03
C THR A 138 -20.19 5.27 -11.50
N TRP A 139 -20.46 6.35 -12.23
CA TRP A 139 -19.41 7.24 -12.73
C TRP A 139 -18.58 7.90 -11.61
N TYR A 140 -19.23 8.24 -10.49
CA TYR A 140 -18.53 8.82 -9.35
C TYR A 140 -17.62 7.82 -8.64
N ASN A 141 -17.98 6.54 -8.57
CA ASN A 141 -17.09 5.48 -8.06
C ASN A 141 -15.86 5.32 -8.97
N TRP A 142 -16.08 5.44 -10.29
CA TRP A 142 -15.00 5.43 -11.28
C TRP A 142 -14.03 6.60 -11.04
N LEU A 143 -14.57 7.82 -10.85
CA LEU A 143 -13.76 9.01 -10.57
C LEU A 143 -13.00 8.91 -9.25
N ILE A 144 -13.65 8.41 -8.19
CA ILE A 144 -12.99 8.22 -6.88
C ILE A 144 -11.82 7.24 -7.01
N ILE A 145 -12.00 6.11 -7.70
CA ILE A 145 -10.93 5.14 -7.93
C ILE A 145 -9.82 5.75 -8.78
N PHE A 146 -10.14 6.56 -9.80
CA PHE A 146 -9.15 7.28 -10.60
C PHE A 146 -8.29 8.21 -9.74
N VAL A 147 -8.89 9.04 -8.89
CA VAL A 147 -8.17 9.96 -7.99
C VAL A 147 -7.28 9.17 -7.00
N ILE A 148 -7.82 8.09 -6.42
CA ILE A 148 -7.03 7.20 -5.56
C ILE A 148 -5.88 6.57 -6.33
N ALA A 149 -6.08 6.21 -7.60
CA ALA A 149 -5.05 5.63 -8.45
C ALA A 149 -3.95 6.64 -8.81
N VAL A 150 -4.29 7.92 -9.05
CA VAL A 150 -3.30 9.00 -9.23
C VAL A 150 -2.42 9.09 -7.98
N TYR A 151 -3.04 9.16 -6.81
CA TYR A 151 -2.28 9.15 -5.56
C TYR A 151 -1.45 7.86 -5.39
N GLY A 152 -1.99 6.70 -5.75
CA GLY A 152 -1.32 5.41 -5.68
C GLY A 152 -0.13 5.27 -6.62
N GLY A 153 -0.24 5.81 -7.82
CA GLY A 153 0.87 5.95 -8.78
C GLY A 153 1.95 6.90 -8.25
N PHE A 154 1.53 8.00 -7.63
CA PHE A 154 2.43 9.01 -7.07
C PHE A 154 3.22 8.50 -5.86
N LEU A 155 2.57 8.00 -4.81
CA LEU A 155 3.23 7.63 -3.55
C LEU A 155 2.91 6.22 -3.03
N GLN A 156 1.73 5.70 -3.27
CA GLN A 156 1.24 4.38 -2.82
C GLN A 156 1.03 4.22 -1.29
N MET A 157 1.65 5.02 -0.45
CA MET A 157 1.53 4.91 1.01
C MET A 157 0.09 5.17 1.48
N GLY A 158 -0.48 4.29 2.32
CA GLY A 158 -1.85 4.46 2.85
C GLY A 158 -2.98 4.18 1.85
N ILE A 159 -2.66 3.82 0.62
CA ILE A 159 -3.66 3.58 -0.44
C ILE A 159 -4.66 2.49 -0.08
N GLY A 160 -4.24 1.52 0.73
CA GLY A 160 -5.13 0.44 1.17
C GLY A 160 -6.30 0.94 2.00
N ILE A 161 -6.08 1.92 2.89
CA ILE A 161 -7.16 2.54 3.67
C ILE A 161 -8.07 3.34 2.75
N MET A 162 -7.52 4.13 1.82
CA MET A 162 -8.32 4.91 0.87
C MET A 162 -9.21 4.00 0.02
N LEU A 163 -8.65 2.93 -0.54
CA LEU A 163 -9.39 1.94 -1.30
C LEU A 163 -10.47 1.25 -0.46
N LEU A 164 -10.12 0.79 0.75
CA LEU A 164 -11.10 0.17 1.63
C LEU A 164 -12.23 1.14 1.96
N SER A 165 -11.90 2.41 2.27
CA SER A 165 -12.92 3.44 2.53
C SER A 165 -13.84 3.65 1.33
N ALA A 166 -13.30 3.82 0.13
CA ALA A 166 -14.07 3.99 -1.09
C ALA A 166 -14.95 2.76 -1.38
N LEU A 167 -14.39 1.56 -1.28
CA LEU A 167 -15.10 0.33 -1.59
C LEU A 167 -16.19 0.00 -0.55
N VAL A 168 -15.93 0.23 0.74
CA VAL A 168 -16.91 -0.08 1.80
C VAL A 168 -17.96 1.02 1.95
N LEU A 169 -17.53 2.30 2.05
CA LEU A 169 -18.42 3.39 2.40
C LEU A 169 -19.19 3.93 1.19
N VAL A 170 -18.58 3.93 0.00
CA VAL A 170 -19.20 4.49 -1.21
C VAL A 170 -19.71 3.37 -2.12
N ALA A 171 -18.86 2.43 -2.52
CA ALA A 171 -19.28 1.33 -3.38
C ALA A 171 -20.03 0.20 -2.65
N GLN A 172 -20.09 0.25 -1.31
CA GLN A 172 -20.92 -0.62 -0.45
C GLN A 172 -20.58 -2.12 -0.50
N TYR A 173 -19.31 -2.44 -0.77
CA TYR A 173 -18.81 -3.80 -0.58
C TYR A 173 -18.65 -4.12 0.91
N SER A 174 -18.78 -5.41 1.28
CA SER A 174 -18.37 -5.85 2.61
C SER A 174 -16.85 -5.63 2.81
N LEU A 175 -16.41 -5.46 4.05
CA LEU A 175 -14.98 -5.29 4.33
C LEU A 175 -14.14 -6.46 3.78
N ARG A 176 -14.65 -7.68 3.83
CA ARG A 176 -13.99 -8.88 3.29
C ARG A 176 -13.84 -8.80 1.77
N ASP A 177 -14.93 -8.46 1.05
CA ASP A 177 -14.91 -8.35 -0.40
C ASP A 177 -14.07 -7.15 -0.85
N ALA A 178 -14.21 -6.01 -0.17
CA ALA A 178 -13.40 -4.81 -0.40
C ALA A 178 -11.90 -5.09 -0.23
N ASN A 179 -11.50 -5.93 0.74
CA ASN A 179 -10.10 -6.28 0.92
C ASN A 179 -9.53 -7.10 -0.25
N ILE A 180 -10.34 -8.00 -0.83
CA ILE A 180 -9.94 -8.74 -2.03
C ILE A 180 -9.83 -7.80 -3.23
N ILE A 181 -10.86 -6.96 -3.47
CA ILE A 181 -10.85 -5.96 -4.56
C ILE A 181 -9.68 -4.99 -4.40
N LYS A 182 -9.42 -4.52 -3.18
CA LYS A 182 -8.26 -3.65 -2.88
C LYS A 182 -6.94 -4.27 -3.37
N LEU A 183 -6.71 -5.56 -3.13
CA LEU A 183 -5.48 -6.22 -3.56
C LEU A 183 -5.38 -6.28 -5.10
N VAL A 184 -6.49 -6.53 -5.79
CA VAL A 184 -6.55 -6.52 -7.25
C VAL A 184 -6.25 -5.12 -7.81
N LEU A 185 -6.90 -4.08 -7.28
CA LEU A 185 -6.68 -2.70 -7.72
C LEU A 185 -5.26 -2.22 -7.36
N ALA A 186 -4.74 -2.58 -6.19
CA ALA A 186 -3.37 -2.27 -5.80
C ALA A 186 -2.34 -2.85 -6.78
N MET A 187 -2.55 -4.07 -7.30
CA MET A 187 -1.69 -4.64 -8.34
C MET A 187 -1.75 -3.80 -9.62
N LEU A 188 -2.94 -3.35 -10.03
CA LEU A 188 -3.12 -2.49 -11.20
C LEU A 188 -2.48 -1.11 -11.04
N PHE A 189 -2.36 -0.60 -9.82
CA PHE A 189 -1.63 0.64 -9.55
C PHE A 189 -0.11 0.42 -9.55
N VAL A 190 0.33 -0.70 -8.99
CA VAL A 190 1.76 -0.97 -8.82
C VAL A 190 2.45 -1.29 -10.14
N ILE A 191 1.82 -2.06 -11.04
CA ILE A 191 2.45 -2.50 -12.29
C ILE A 191 2.90 -1.31 -13.16
N PRO A 192 2.01 -0.39 -13.59
CA PRO A 192 2.44 0.73 -14.44
C PRO A 192 3.38 1.67 -13.70
N ALA A 193 3.15 1.95 -12.41
CA ALA A 193 4.05 2.77 -11.62
C ALA A 193 5.44 2.13 -11.51
N PHE A 194 5.54 0.83 -11.26
CA PHE A 194 6.82 0.12 -11.24
C PHE A 194 7.57 0.24 -12.57
N ILE A 195 6.89 0.05 -13.70
CA ILE A 195 7.50 0.17 -15.03
C ILE A 195 8.06 1.59 -15.24
N ILE A 196 7.30 2.63 -14.90
CA ILE A 196 7.70 4.03 -15.04
C ILE A 196 8.90 4.35 -14.14
N PHE A 197 8.86 3.96 -12.85
CA PHE A 197 9.97 4.19 -11.94
C PHE A 197 11.21 3.36 -12.29
N ALA A 198 11.05 2.14 -12.77
CA ALA A 198 12.17 1.32 -13.23
C ALA A 198 12.85 1.93 -14.48
N SER A 199 12.07 2.47 -15.41
CA SER A 199 12.58 3.14 -16.60
C SER A 199 13.23 4.49 -16.31
N SER A 200 12.87 5.18 -15.22
CA SER A 200 13.49 6.44 -14.80
C SER A 200 14.87 6.28 -14.15
N GLY A 201 15.33 5.04 -13.91
CA GLY A 201 16.62 4.75 -13.28
C GLY A 201 16.68 5.04 -11.77
N GLN A 202 15.56 5.37 -11.13
CA GLN A 202 15.53 5.74 -9.70
C GLN A 202 15.48 4.53 -8.74
N VAL A 203 15.32 3.31 -9.28
CA VAL A 203 15.20 2.09 -8.47
C VAL A 203 16.57 1.59 -8.03
N GLU A 204 16.78 1.48 -6.72
CA GLU A 204 17.90 0.75 -6.14
C GLU A 204 17.54 -0.73 -6.00
N TRP A 205 18.08 -1.55 -6.91
CA TRP A 205 17.64 -2.93 -7.09
C TRP A 205 17.92 -3.83 -5.88
N LEU A 206 19.11 -3.74 -5.26
CA LEU A 206 19.45 -4.63 -4.15
C LEU A 206 18.59 -4.38 -2.91
N PRO A 207 18.42 -3.14 -2.41
CA PRO A 207 17.44 -2.83 -1.37
C PRO A 207 16.01 -3.22 -1.76
N GLY A 208 15.62 -2.98 -3.02
CA GLY A 208 14.32 -3.35 -3.56
C GLY A 208 14.04 -4.85 -3.52
N LEU A 209 15.02 -5.68 -3.86
CA LEU A 209 14.92 -7.14 -3.79
C LEU A 209 14.82 -7.66 -2.35
N MET A 210 15.57 -7.08 -1.41
CA MET A 210 15.45 -7.44 0.01
C MET A 210 14.05 -7.14 0.54
N LEU A 211 13.51 -5.95 0.19
CA LEU A 211 12.12 -5.62 0.49
C LEU A 211 11.13 -6.58 -0.19
N ALA A 212 11.37 -6.95 -1.44
CA ALA A 212 10.49 -7.83 -2.20
C ALA A 212 10.38 -9.23 -1.57
N LEU A 213 11.50 -9.80 -1.16
CA LEU A 213 11.54 -11.07 -0.45
C LEU A 213 10.76 -10.99 0.87
N GLY A 214 11.03 -9.97 1.68
CA GLY A 214 10.32 -9.74 2.94
C GLY A 214 8.82 -9.50 2.71
N GLN A 215 8.46 -8.54 1.86
CA GLN A 215 7.06 -8.18 1.58
C GLN A 215 6.28 -9.34 0.93
N GLY A 216 6.89 -10.11 0.03
CA GLY A 216 6.28 -11.30 -0.57
C GLY A 216 5.97 -12.36 0.49
N LEU A 217 6.96 -12.72 1.32
CA LEU A 217 6.77 -13.67 2.40
C LEU A 217 5.74 -13.18 3.42
N GLY A 218 5.82 -11.91 3.81
CA GLY A 218 4.86 -11.29 4.72
C GLY A 218 3.43 -11.28 4.17
N ALA A 219 3.27 -11.01 2.89
CA ALA A 219 1.96 -11.06 2.23
C ALA A 219 1.38 -12.49 2.18
N TRP A 220 2.23 -13.48 1.92
CA TRP A 220 1.81 -14.89 1.96
C TRP A 220 1.34 -15.30 3.36
N ILE A 221 2.13 -14.97 4.40
CA ILE A 221 1.77 -15.23 5.80
C ILE A 221 0.47 -14.48 6.16
N GLY A 222 0.38 -13.20 5.82
CA GLY A 222 -0.78 -12.36 6.10
C GLY A 222 -2.05 -12.89 5.46
N ALA A 223 -2.00 -13.26 4.17
CA ALA A 223 -3.15 -13.74 3.43
C ALA A 223 -3.61 -15.14 3.88
N ARG A 224 -2.68 -16.02 4.27
CA ARG A 224 -2.98 -17.41 4.57
C ARG A 224 -3.34 -17.67 6.04
N TYR A 225 -2.72 -16.96 6.95
CA TYR A 225 -2.82 -17.26 8.38
C TYR A 225 -3.43 -16.10 9.19
N ILE A 226 -2.93 -14.86 8.99
CA ILE A 226 -3.24 -13.78 9.91
C ILE A 226 -4.60 -13.12 9.59
N LEU A 227 -5.03 -13.12 8.33
CA LEU A 227 -6.32 -12.54 7.90
C LEU A 227 -7.53 -13.12 8.70
N PHE A 228 -7.38 -14.33 9.23
CA PHE A 228 -8.43 -15.05 9.95
C PHE A 228 -8.32 -14.94 11.48
N LEU A 229 -7.29 -14.29 12.02
CA LEU A 229 -7.10 -14.15 13.48
C LEU A 229 -7.97 -13.00 14.04
N PRO A 230 -8.75 -13.23 15.12
CA PRO A 230 -9.67 -12.22 15.67
C PRO A 230 -9.00 -10.93 16.13
N LYS A 231 -7.75 -11.00 16.60
CA LYS A 231 -6.97 -9.86 17.14
C LYS A 231 -5.97 -9.25 16.15
N ALA A 232 -5.88 -9.77 14.91
CA ALA A 232 -4.90 -9.31 13.91
C ALA A 232 -4.96 -7.79 13.68
N ASN A 233 -6.17 -7.26 13.47
CA ASN A 233 -6.36 -5.83 13.23
C ASN A 233 -5.92 -4.94 14.41
N THR A 234 -6.04 -5.43 15.63
CA THR A 234 -5.63 -4.69 16.84
C THR A 234 -4.11 -4.59 16.91
N ILE A 235 -3.40 -5.71 16.72
CA ILE A 235 -1.93 -5.75 16.73
C ILE A 235 -1.38 -4.86 15.60
N VAL A 236 -1.88 -5.03 14.38
CA VAL A 236 -1.48 -4.21 13.22
C VAL A 236 -1.69 -2.73 13.49
N ARG A 237 -2.81 -2.35 14.11
CA ARG A 237 -3.10 -0.96 14.46
C ARG A 237 -2.06 -0.37 15.41
N TYR A 238 -1.75 -1.03 16.52
CA TYR A 238 -0.75 -0.53 17.49
C TYR A 238 0.65 -0.45 16.88
N THR A 239 1.06 -1.46 16.10
CA THR A 239 2.35 -1.43 15.40
C THR A 239 2.45 -0.23 14.46
N LEU A 240 1.40 0.02 13.67
CA LEU A 240 1.37 1.17 12.76
C LEU A 240 1.35 2.51 13.51
N LEU A 241 0.62 2.63 14.61
CA LEU A 241 0.61 3.86 15.42
C LEU A 241 2.02 4.23 15.89
N ILE A 242 2.78 3.26 16.39
CA ILE A 242 4.17 3.48 16.83
C ILE A 242 5.04 3.92 15.65
N ILE A 243 5.01 3.17 14.55
CA ILE A 243 5.86 3.43 13.37
C ILE A 243 5.52 4.79 12.76
N LEU A 244 4.24 5.10 12.54
CA LEU A 244 3.81 6.37 11.96
C LEU A 244 4.19 7.55 12.86
N SER A 245 4.07 7.44 14.18
CA SER A 245 4.45 8.50 15.11
C SER A 245 5.94 8.81 15.03
N VAL A 246 6.79 7.79 15.15
CA VAL A 246 8.25 7.96 15.10
C VAL A 246 8.70 8.47 13.74
N SER A 247 8.21 7.85 12.65
CA SER A 247 8.66 8.19 11.30
C SER A 247 8.19 9.58 10.86
N SER A 248 6.95 9.97 11.15
CA SER A 248 6.45 11.31 10.76
C SER A 248 7.24 12.42 11.43
N LEU A 249 7.51 12.30 12.73
CA LEU A 249 8.31 13.28 13.47
C LEU A 249 9.75 13.37 12.94
N SER A 250 10.36 12.22 12.65
CA SER A 250 11.71 12.18 12.08
C SER A 250 11.79 12.79 10.68
N LEU A 251 10.84 12.48 9.79
CA LEU A 251 10.82 12.99 8.41
C LEU A 251 10.51 14.48 8.31
N LEU A 252 9.79 15.02 9.32
CA LEU A 252 9.50 16.46 9.42
C LEU A 252 10.61 17.24 10.13
N GLY A 253 11.69 16.57 10.57
CA GLY A 253 12.85 17.21 11.17
C GLY A 253 12.69 17.59 12.64
N VAL A 254 11.76 16.95 13.37
CA VAL A 254 11.56 17.23 14.80
C VAL A 254 12.71 16.69 15.66
N PHE A 255 13.45 15.69 15.17
CA PHE A 255 14.59 15.10 15.89
C PHE A 255 15.97 15.53 15.34
N GLY A 256 16.04 16.61 14.55
CA GLY A 256 17.28 17.17 13.99
C GLY A 256 17.41 17.00 12.52
#